data_1f8ae6456b8aabc711b5e7854e2c279c
#
_entry.id   1f8ae6456b8aabc711b5e7854e2c279c
#
_cell.length_a   1.000
_cell.length_b   1.000
_cell.length_c   1.000
_cell.angle_alpha   90.00
_cell.angle_beta   90.00
_cell.angle_gamma   90.00
#
_symmetry.space_group_name_H-M   'P 1'
#
loop_
_entity.id
_entity.type
_entity.pdbx_description
1 polymer ?
#
loop_
_entity_poly.entity_id
_entity_poly.type
_entity_poly.pdbx_seq_one_letter_code
_entity_poly.pdbx_strand_id
1 'polypeptide(L)'
;MKRRTDMREVTVPPTAGLPLQLTDLLPWPAAHFAQQLAQWLRVEEVQLECSGTSALMVALRAVKALKPGRLEVIAPAYTCPLVALAVAQCGLRLRLCDLRADALDMDPACLQQLCSDNTLAVLPTHLCGRVADV
;
A
#
# COMPACT_ATOMS: atom_id res chain seq x y z
N MET A 1 25.53 0.78 -42.73
CA MET A 1 24.15 1.18 -42.32
C MET A 1 24.03 0.93 -40.82
N LYS A 2 24.34 1.97 -39.97
CA LYS A 2 24.34 1.88 -38.50
C LYS A 2 22.90 2.17 -37.99
N ARG A 3 22.25 1.18 -37.41
CA ARG A 3 21.01 1.41 -36.65
C ARG A 3 21.34 2.24 -35.41
N ARG A 4 20.90 3.47 -35.39
CA ARG A 4 20.80 4.27 -34.16
C ARG A 4 19.74 3.61 -33.31
N THR A 5 20.14 2.98 -32.22
CA THR A 5 19.26 2.57 -31.14
C THR A 5 18.77 3.85 -30.46
N ASP A 6 17.55 4.23 -30.72
CA ASP A 6 16.86 5.31 -30.04
C ASP A 6 16.63 4.85 -28.58
N MET A 7 17.62 5.11 -27.73
CA MET A 7 17.42 4.99 -26.29
C MET A 7 16.54 6.17 -25.87
N ARG A 8 15.24 5.94 -25.88
CA ARG A 8 14.33 6.82 -25.14
C ARG A 8 14.85 6.83 -23.71
N GLU A 9 15.31 7.99 -23.27
CA GLU A 9 15.59 8.25 -21.87
C GLU A 9 14.36 7.86 -21.08
N VAL A 10 14.41 6.74 -20.39
CA VAL A 10 13.40 6.38 -19.41
C VAL A 10 13.65 7.32 -18.25
N THR A 11 12.99 8.46 -18.26
CA THR A 11 12.96 9.37 -17.12
C THR A 11 12.25 8.64 -15.98
N VAL A 12 13.04 8.07 -15.07
CA VAL A 12 12.51 7.52 -13.83
C VAL A 12 11.95 8.69 -13.04
N PRO A 13 10.65 8.71 -12.72
CA PRO A 13 10.09 9.79 -11.93
C PRO A 13 10.79 9.86 -10.56
N PRO A 14 11.02 11.06 -10.02
CA PRO A 14 11.67 11.22 -8.72
C PRO A 14 10.85 10.50 -7.64
N THR A 15 11.51 9.77 -6.77
CA THR A 15 10.88 9.02 -5.67
C THR A 15 10.18 9.91 -4.63
N ALA A 16 10.55 11.18 -4.57
CA ALA A 16 9.97 12.19 -3.68
C ALA A 16 8.85 13.03 -4.33
N GLY A 17 8.35 12.62 -5.50
CA GLY A 17 7.38 13.37 -6.28
C GLY A 17 8.03 14.33 -7.28
N LEU A 18 7.20 14.99 -8.07
CA LEU A 18 7.64 15.99 -9.03
C LEU A 18 7.94 17.32 -8.30
N PRO A 19 8.94 18.11 -8.77
CA PRO A 19 9.17 19.44 -8.20
C PRO A 19 7.96 20.34 -8.43
N LEU A 20 7.59 21.10 -7.40
CA LEU A 20 6.50 22.08 -7.50
C LEU A 20 6.78 23.11 -8.59
N GLN A 21 5.80 23.37 -9.42
CA GLN A 21 5.81 24.40 -10.45
C GLN A 21 4.91 25.56 -10.03
N LEU A 22 5.15 26.75 -10.58
CA LEU A 22 4.29 27.91 -10.30
C LEU A 22 2.82 27.67 -10.67
N THR A 23 2.58 26.85 -11.68
CA THR A 23 1.23 26.42 -12.09
C THR A 23 0.50 25.63 -11.02
N ASP A 24 1.21 24.93 -10.13
CA ASP A 24 0.62 24.12 -9.06
C ASP A 24 0.06 24.99 -7.92
N LEU A 25 0.44 26.26 -7.88
CA LEU A 25 -0.07 27.25 -6.92
C LEU A 25 -1.36 27.93 -7.40
N LEU A 26 -1.74 27.73 -8.65
CA LEU A 26 -3.01 28.24 -9.17
C LEU A 26 -4.16 27.34 -8.68
N PRO A 27 -5.35 27.95 -8.37
CA PRO A 27 -6.50 27.16 -7.98
C PRO A 27 -6.91 26.24 -9.15
N TRP A 28 -6.44 24.99 -9.05
CA TRP A 28 -6.84 23.95 -10.00
C TRP A 28 -8.26 23.48 -9.62
N PRO A 29 -9.14 23.22 -10.57
CA PRO A 29 -10.41 22.59 -10.28
C PRO A 29 -10.15 21.12 -9.87
N ALA A 30 -9.65 20.92 -8.66
CA ALA A 30 -9.40 19.60 -8.04
C ALA A 30 -10.72 18.84 -7.78
N ALA A 31 -11.85 19.40 -8.20
CA ALA A 31 -13.19 18.91 -7.88
C ALA A 31 -13.49 17.47 -8.35
N HIS A 32 -12.61 16.85 -9.15
CA HIS A 32 -12.90 15.54 -9.74
C HIS A 32 -11.77 14.50 -9.61
N PHE A 33 -10.71 14.77 -8.83
CA PHE A 33 -9.58 13.82 -8.77
C PHE A 33 -10.00 12.46 -8.21
N ALA A 34 -10.79 12.43 -7.14
CA ALA A 34 -11.31 11.18 -6.57
C ALA A 34 -12.16 10.40 -7.60
N GLN A 35 -12.99 11.11 -8.37
CA GLN A 35 -13.82 10.48 -9.41
C GLN A 35 -12.97 9.95 -10.57
N GLN A 36 -11.97 10.71 -11.03
CA GLN A 36 -11.05 10.26 -12.08
C GLN A 36 -10.26 9.03 -11.62
N LEU A 37 -9.82 9.03 -10.37
CA LEU A 37 -9.11 7.90 -9.78
C LEU A 37 -10.02 6.67 -9.64
N ALA A 38 -11.28 6.86 -9.22
CA ALA A 38 -12.26 5.79 -9.15
C ALA A 38 -12.52 5.16 -10.53
N GLN A 39 -12.67 5.98 -11.57
CA GLN A 39 -12.81 5.52 -12.95
C GLN A 39 -11.59 4.74 -13.44
N TRP A 40 -10.39 5.25 -13.15
CA TRP A 40 -9.14 4.59 -13.54
C TRP A 40 -8.96 3.24 -12.83
N LEU A 41 -9.28 3.17 -11.53
CA LEU A 41 -9.25 1.95 -10.72
C LEU A 41 -10.43 1.02 -10.99
N ARG A 42 -11.47 1.48 -11.72
CA ARG A 42 -12.72 0.76 -11.98
C ARG A 42 -13.45 0.36 -10.69
N VAL A 43 -13.50 1.27 -9.75
CA VAL A 43 -14.26 1.14 -8.49
C VAL A 43 -15.34 2.21 -8.43
N GLU A 44 -16.34 2.01 -7.58
CA GLU A 44 -17.47 2.94 -7.46
C GLU A 44 -17.04 4.26 -6.82
N GLU A 45 -16.20 4.19 -5.79
CA GLU A 45 -15.79 5.35 -5.01
C GLU A 45 -14.34 5.21 -4.52
N VAL A 46 -13.66 6.35 -4.38
CA VAL A 46 -12.33 6.45 -3.78
C VAL A 46 -12.35 7.54 -2.71
N GLN A 47 -11.93 7.17 -1.51
CA GLN A 47 -11.63 8.11 -0.44
C GLN A 47 -10.16 8.51 -0.51
N LEU A 48 -9.91 9.82 -0.58
CA LEU A 48 -8.56 10.37 -0.57
C LEU A 48 -8.13 10.68 0.86
N GLU A 49 -6.89 10.32 1.19
CA GLU A 49 -6.29 10.57 2.50
C GLU A 49 -4.98 11.34 2.36
N CYS A 50 -4.59 12.04 3.41
CA CYS A 50 -3.38 12.86 3.41
C CYS A 50 -2.08 12.04 3.41
N SER A 51 -2.14 10.74 3.72
CA SER A 51 -1.00 9.84 3.73
C SER A 51 -1.42 8.38 3.59
N GLY A 52 -0.49 7.53 3.14
CA GLY A 52 -0.71 6.08 3.09
C GLY A 52 -0.99 5.47 4.47
N THR A 53 -0.39 6.01 5.55
CA THR A 53 -0.67 5.58 6.92
C THR A 53 -2.11 5.89 7.31
N SER A 54 -2.62 7.09 6.99
CA SER A 54 -4.00 7.49 7.22
C SER A 54 -4.97 6.59 6.45
N ALA A 55 -4.70 6.37 5.16
CA ALA A 55 -5.49 5.48 4.32
C ALA A 55 -5.54 4.04 4.87
N LEU A 56 -4.40 3.51 5.32
CA LEU A 56 -4.33 2.19 5.95
C LEU A 56 -5.17 2.12 7.23
N MET A 57 -5.13 3.16 8.07
CA MET A 57 -5.95 3.22 9.29
C MET A 57 -7.45 3.24 8.98
N VAL A 58 -7.86 3.99 7.96
CA VAL A 58 -9.27 4.02 7.51
C VAL A 58 -9.68 2.63 7.02
N ALA A 59 -8.88 1.99 6.17
CA ALA A 59 -9.16 0.65 5.66
C ALA A 59 -9.25 -0.40 6.79
N LEU A 60 -8.30 -0.39 7.74
CA LEU A 60 -8.30 -1.32 8.88
C LEU A 60 -9.51 -1.13 9.78
N ARG A 61 -9.93 0.11 10.03
CA ARG A 61 -11.14 0.41 10.82
C ARG A 61 -12.40 -0.07 10.11
N ALA A 62 -12.48 0.12 8.79
CA ALA A 62 -13.61 -0.36 7.99
C ALA A 62 -13.72 -1.89 8.03
N VAL A 63 -12.62 -2.61 7.80
CA VAL A 63 -12.61 -4.09 7.86
C VAL A 63 -12.91 -4.59 9.26
N LYS A 64 -12.39 -3.91 10.32
CA LYS A 64 -12.70 -4.24 11.71
C LYS A 64 -14.19 -4.08 12.04
N ALA A 65 -14.84 -3.05 11.50
CA ALA A 65 -16.28 -2.85 11.67
C ALA A 65 -17.10 -3.98 11.04
N LEU A 66 -16.64 -4.53 9.90
CA LEU A 66 -17.27 -5.68 9.23
C LEU A 66 -17.04 -7.01 9.96
N LYS A 67 -15.93 -7.13 10.70
CA LYS A 67 -15.50 -8.36 11.39
C LYS A 67 -15.02 -8.05 12.81
N PRO A 68 -15.89 -7.57 13.71
CA PRO A 68 -15.49 -7.03 15.02
C PRO A 68 -14.83 -8.07 15.94
N GLY A 69 -15.08 -9.36 15.71
CA GLY A 69 -14.48 -10.45 16.48
C GLY A 69 -13.05 -10.79 16.10
N ARG A 70 -12.52 -10.25 14.99
CA ARG A 70 -11.16 -10.51 14.51
C ARG A 70 -10.25 -9.33 14.84
N LEU A 71 -9.13 -9.60 15.48
CA LEU A 71 -8.27 -8.54 16.03
C LEU A 71 -6.80 -8.63 15.58
N GLU A 72 -6.44 -9.61 14.76
CA GLU A 72 -5.06 -9.81 14.34
C GLU A 72 -4.84 -9.40 12.88
N VAL A 73 -3.73 -8.70 12.67
CA VAL A 73 -3.27 -8.30 11.33
C VAL A 73 -1.89 -8.91 11.13
N ILE A 74 -1.69 -9.59 10.02
CA ILE A 74 -0.40 -10.19 9.66
C ILE A 74 0.28 -9.29 8.64
N ALA A 75 1.56 -8.96 8.87
CA ALA A 75 2.38 -8.20 7.94
C ALA A 75 3.78 -8.83 7.85
N PRO A 76 4.54 -8.59 6.76
CA PRO A 76 5.90 -9.08 6.65
C PRO A 76 6.79 -8.48 7.74
N ALA A 77 7.75 -9.26 8.25
CA ALA A 77 8.69 -8.83 9.28
C ALA A 77 9.57 -7.65 8.81
N TYR A 78 9.75 -7.47 7.50
CA TYR A 78 10.41 -6.32 6.90
C TYR A 78 9.39 -5.46 6.15
N THR A 79 8.96 -4.38 6.79
CA THR A 79 8.03 -3.40 6.22
C THR A 79 8.24 -2.03 6.87
N CYS A 80 7.52 -1.02 6.38
CA CYS A 80 7.55 0.32 6.97
C CYS A 80 7.05 0.27 8.43
N PRO A 81 7.78 0.84 9.41
CA PRO A 81 7.36 0.89 10.81
C PRO A 81 5.99 1.55 11.04
N LEU A 82 5.57 2.44 10.13
CA LEU A 82 4.27 3.09 10.20
C LEU A 82 3.11 2.11 9.98
N VAL A 83 3.34 0.96 9.37
CA VAL A 83 2.33 -0.12 9.28
C VAL A 83 2.01 -0.65 10.67
N ALA A 84 3.04 -0.93 11.49
CA ALA A 84 2.85 -1.37 12.87
C ALA A 84 2.11 -0.31 13.71
N LEU A 85 2.47 0.96 13.53
CA LEU A 85 1.80 2.07 14.21
C LEU A 85 0.32 2.17 13.81
N ALA A 86 0.00 2.06 12.51
CA ALA A 86 -1.37 2.10 12.01
C ALA A 86 -2.23 0.96 12.60
N VAL A 87 -1.68 -0.26 12.65
CA VAL A 87 -2.34 -1.42 13.25
C VAL A 87 -2.63 -1.18 14.75
N ALA A 88 -1.62 -0.71 15.49
CA ALA A 88 -1.77 -0.42 16.93
C ALA A 88 -2.80 0.70 17.20
N GLN A 89 -2.79 1.76 16.40
CA GLN A 89 -3.75 2.88 16.50
C GLN A 89 -5.19 2.46 16.19
N CYS A 90 -5.39 1.38 15.46
CA CYS A 90 -6.70 0.77 15.23
C CYS A 90 -7.14 -0.18 16.35
N GLY A 91 -6.34 -0.33 17.42
CA GLY A 91 -6.59 -1.30 18.48
C GLY A 91 -6.59 -2.74 17.99
N LEU A 92 -5.66 -3.04 17.06
CA LEU A 92 -5.43 -4.35 16.49
C LEU A 92 -4.05 -4.88 16.93
N ARG A 93 -3.86 -6.18 16.88
CA ARG A 93 -2.58 -6.85 17.18
C ARG A 93 -1.85 -7.17 15.90
N LEU A 94 -0.61 -6.72 15.78
CA LEU A 94 0.27 -7.07 14.67
C LEU A 94 0.92 -8.45 14.93
N ARG A 95 0.86 -9.32 13.94
CA ARG A 95 1.64 -10.56 13.85
C ARG A 95 2.63 -10.42 12.69
N LEU A 96 3.90 -10.68 12.95
CA LEU A 96 4.93 -10.60 11.91
C LEU A 96 5.11 -11.98 11.27
N CYS A 97 5.09 -11.99 9.95
CA CYS A 97 5.37 -13.16 9.14
C CYS A 97 6.81 -13.06 8.63
N ASP A 98 7.59 -14.12 8.81
CA ASP A 98 8.93 -14.20 8.27
C ASP A 98 8.91 -14.12 6.74
N LEU A 99 10.04 -13.67 6.17
CA LEU A 99 10.22 -13.58 4.74
C LEU A 99 10.83 -14.87 4.19
N ARG A 100 10.62 -15.10 2.91
CA ARG A 100 11.37 -16.12 2.15
C ARG A 100 12.86 -15.80 2.18
N ALA A 101 13.69 -16.82 2.20
CA ALA A 101 15.14 -16.66 2.30
C ALA A 101 15.76 -15.86 1.14
N ASP A 102 15.12 -15.85 -0.02
CA ASP A 102 15.61 -15.29 -1.27
C ASP A 102 14.78 -14.09 -1.78
N ALA A 103 13.77 -13.66 -1.02
CA ALA A 103 12.84 -12.61 -1.45
C ALA A 103 12.37 -11.74 -0.27
N LEU A 104 11.75 -10.59 -0.60
CA LEU A 104 11.11 -9.71 0.38
C LEU A 104 9.63 -10.05 0.60
N ASP A 105 9.19 -11.17 0.04
CA ASP A 105 7.82 -11.65 0.16
C ASP A 105 7.66 -12.50 1.43
N MET A 106 6.47 -12.54 1.99
CA MET A 106 6.17 -13.39 3.13
C MET A 106 6.38 -14.86 2.79
N ASP A 107 6.92 -15.63 3.73
CA ASP A 107 7.00 -17.09 3.60
C ASP A 107 5.60 -17.70 3.68
N PRO A 108 5.13 -18.40 2.63
CA PRO A 108 3.78 -18.98 2.63
C PRO A 108 3.56 -20.01 3.75
N ALA A 109 4.60 -20.77 4.13
CA ALA A 109 4.50 -21.74 5.21
C ALA A 109 4.33 -21.05 6.57
N CYS A 110 5.10 -19.98 6.81
CA CYS A 110 4.95 -19.14 7.98
C CYS A 110 3.58 -18.46 8.00
N LEU A 111 3.15 -17.88 6.87
CA LEU A 111 1.85 -17.23 6.77
C LEU A 111 0.69 -18.19 7.08
N GLN A 112 0.73 -19.40 6.54
CA GLN A 112 -0.28 -20.41 6.80
C GLN A 112 -0.38 -20.79 8.29
N GLN A 113 0.76 -20.87 9.00
CA GLN A 113 0.78 -21.15 10.45
C GLN A 113 0.26 -19.97 11.29
N LEU A 114 0.44 -18.73 10.81
CA LEU A 114 0.00 -17.52 11.50
C LEU A 114 -1.49 -17.24 11.32
N CYS A 115 -2.06 -17.65 10.21
CA CYS A 115 -3.50 -17.47 9.92
C CYS A 115 -4.36 -18.25 10.89
N SER A 116 -5.37 -17.58 11.43
CA SER A 116 -6.34 -18.16 12.38
C SER A 116 -7.71 -17.51 12.21
N ASP A 117 -8.71 -18.00 12.92
CA ASP A 117 -10.03 -17.39 12.95
C ASP A 117 -10.03 -15.96 13.51
N ASN A 118 -8.98 -15.57 14.25
CA ASN A 118 -8.78 -14.23 14.75
C ASN A 118 -8.10 -13.30 13.75
N THR A 119 -7.61 -13.81 12.62
CA THR A 119 -6.96 -13.00 11.59
C THR A 119 -7.99 -12.13 10.88
N LEU A 120 -7.83 -10.82 11.01
CA LEU A 120 -8.65 -9.81 10.37
C LEU A 120 -8.19 -9.53 8.93
N ALA A 121 -6.89 -9.37 8.75
CA ALA A 121 -6.29 -9.01 7.47
C ALA A 121 -4.84 -9.50 7.38
N VAL A 122 -4.40 -9.70 6.14
CA VAL A 122 -3.00 -9.89 5.76
C VAL A 122 -2.60 -8.68 4.92
N LEU A 123 -1.47 -8.05 5.23
CA LEU A 123 -0.97 -6.84 4.58
C LEU A 123 0.33 -7.14 3.81
N PRO A 124 0.26 -7.71 2.60
CA PRO A 124 1.46 -7.83 1.77
C PRO A 124 1.99 -6.45 1.42
N THR A 125 3.31 -6.32 1.36
CA THR A 125 3.94 -5.02 1.10
C THR A 125 4.71 -5.07 -0.22
N HIS A 126 4.34 -4.21 -1.15
CA HIS A 126 5.07 -4.02 -2.40
C HIS A 126 6.29 -3.14 -2.12
N LEU A 127 7.48 -3.74 -2.14
CA LEU A 127 8.73 -3.05 -1.82
C LEU A 127 9.59 -2.83 -3.07
N CYS A 128 10.28 -1.70 -3.11
CA CYS A 128 11.27 -1.38 -4.15
C CYS A 128 10.72 -1.51 -5.59
N GLY A 129 9.43 -1.19 -5.80
CA GLY A 129 8.79 -1.30 -7.11
C GLY A 129 8.41 -2.73 -7.53
N ARG A 130 8.61 -3.73 -6.65
CA ARG A 130 8.17 -5.11 -6.88
C ARG A 130 6.76 -5.31 -6.33
N VAL A 131 5.95 -6.06 -7.07
CA VAL A 131 4.67 -6.56 -6.58
C VAL A 131 4.95 -7.79 -5.71
N ALA A 132 4.45 -7.80 -4.48
CA ALA A 132 4.56 -8.95 -3.60
C ALA A 132 3.79 -10.14 -4.17
N ASP A 133 4.37 -11.33 -4.06
CA ASP A 133 3.72 -12.60 -4.37
C ASP A 133 2.78 -12.97 -3.20
N VAL A 134 1.48 -13.20 -3.50
CA VAL A 134 0.42 -13.41 -2.50
C VAL A 134 -0.49 -14.56 -2.87
#